data_a991d2211d5f2ba5b036ffb11aec962c
#
_entry.id   a991d2211d5f2ba5b036ffb11aec962c
#
_cell.length_a   1.000
_cell.length_b   1.000
_cell.length_c   1.000
_cell.angle_alpha   90.00
_cell.angle_beta   90.00
_cell.angle_gamma   90.00
#
_symmetry.space_group_name_H-M   'P 1'
#
loop_
_entity.id
_entity.type
_entity.pdbx_description
1 polymer ?
#
loop_
_entity_poly.entity_id
_entity_poly.type
_entity_poly.pdbx_seq_one_letter_code
_entity_poly.pdbx_strand_id
1 'polypeptide(L)'
;MTSEAYIAFAQHTLELDLRDITPDPSLQFTRETWFDHIRDLYAVSMSVSHDTSQGLTQYDGGFSKIIEDIRFIFRFSPYWFSFLNVPRFYNNFMDPYRRSRMQPSLLLALLAVSRFLQSAQQESPAEARGLALLLRDEAQGYLEASLHARAIDVELAEAAWVR
;
A
#
# COMPACT_ATOMS: atom_id res chain seq x y z
N MET A 1 -35.48 3.80 -30.93
CA MET A 1 -34.01 3.77 -30.93
C MET A 1 -33.60 2.35 -31.27
N THR A 2 -32.93 2.15 -32.35
CA THR A 2 -32.52 0.82 -32.82
C THR A 2 -31.34 0.32 -32.00
N SER A 3 -31.25 -0.98 -31.78
CA SER A 3 -30.16 -1.65 -31.02
C SER A 3 -28.76 -1.25 -31.51
N GLU A 4 -28.61 -0.98 -32.80
CA GLU A 4 -27.34 -0.52 -33.40
C GLU A 4 -26.89 0.86 -32.92
N ALA A 5 -27.83 1.79 -32.71
CA ALA A 5 -27.50 3.12 -32.21
C ALA A 5 -27.00 3.07 -30.75
N TYR A 6 -27.51 2.13 -29.96
CA TYR A 6 -27.05 1.93 -28.56
C TYR A 6 -25.66 1.30 -28.51
N ILE A 7 -25.37 0.34 -29.38
CA ILE A 7 -24.05 -0.31 -29.48
C ILE A 7 -23.01 0.69 -29.97
N ALA A 8 -23.32 1.51 -30.97
CA ALA A 8 -22.41 2.54 -31.47
C ALA A 8 -22.12 3.62 -30.42
N PHE A 9 -23.12 4.02 -29.63
CA PHE A 9 -22.95 4.96 -28.53
C PHE A 9 -22.08 4.39 -27.40
N ALA A 10 -22.34 3.13 -27.02
CA ALA A 10 -21.55 2.44 -25.99
C ALA A 10 -20.10 2.23 -26.42
N GLN A 11 -19.84 1.89 -27.69
CA GLN A 11 -18.50 1.74 -28.23
C GLN A 11 -17.76 3.11 -28.29
N HIS A 12 -18.43 4.17 -28.68
CA HIS A 12 -17.84 5.51 -28.74
C HIS A 12 -17.53 6.06 -27.34
N THR A 13 -18.36 5.78 -26.35
CA THR A 13 -18.13 6.17 -24.96
C THR A 13 -16.96 5.38 -24.35
N LEU A 14 -16.84 4.09 -24.66
CA LEU A 14 -15.71 3.25 -24.23
C LEU A 14 -14.38 3.67 -24.91
N GLU A 15 -14.40 4.05 -26.18
CA GLU A 15 -13.20 4.53 -26.88
C GLU A 15 -12.73 5.90 -26.39
N LEU A 16 -13.63 6.78 -25.96
CA LEU A 16 -13.30 8.08 -25.39
C LEU A 16 -12.68 7.95 -24.00
N ASP A 17 -13.18 7.02 -23.16
CA ASP A 17 -12.64 6.78 -21.82
C ASP A 17 -11.26 6.10 -21.83
N LEU A 18 -10.94 5.34 -22.89
CA LEU A 18 -9.63 4.65 -22.98
C LEU A 18 -8.50 5.52 -23.54
N ARG A 19 -8.80 6.62 -24.24
CA ARG A 19 -7.79 7.49 -24.86
C ARG A 19 -7.22 8.57 -23.96
N ASP A 20 -7.88 8.87 -22.83
CA ASP A 20 -7.50 9.99 -21.96
C ASP A 20 -6.78 9.56 -20.66
N ILE A 21 -6.40 8.27 -20.55
CA ILE A 21 -5.57 7.79 -19.44
C ILE A 21 -4.10 7.90 -19.85
N THR A 22 -3.62 9.09 -20.09
CA THR A 22 -2.19 9.36 -19.94
C THR A 22 -1.93 9.35 -18.43
N PRO A 23 -1.09 8.41 -17.93
CA PRO A 23 -0.76 8.40 -16.51
C PRO A 23 -0.16 9.75 -16.15
N ASP A 24 -0.76 10.42 -15.17
CA ASP A 24 -0.21 11.68 -14.64
C ASP A 24 1.25 11.44 -14.27
N PRO A 25 2.22 12.20 -14.84
CA PRO A 25 3.64 12.03 -14.53
C PRO A 25 3.95 12.13 -13.04
N SER A 26 3.17 12.89 -12.29
CA SER A 26 3.29 13.02 -10.83
C SER A 26 2.94 11.72 -10.12
N LEU A 27 1.93 11.00 -10.60
CA LEU A 27 1.56 9.69 -10.05
C LEU A 27 2.58 8.60 -10.37
N GLN A 28 3.18 8.64 -11.56
CA GLN A 28 4.23 7.69 -11.91
C GLN A 28 5.47 7.88 -11.03
N PHE A 29 5.90 9.12 -10.81
CA PHE A 29 6.99 9.44 -9.90
C PHE A 29 6.66 9.00 -8.46
N THR A 30 5.46 9.28 -7.98
CA THR A 30 5.00 8.85 -6.65
C THR A 30 4.97 7.33 -6.54
N ARG A 31 4.59 6.63 -7.63
CA ARG A 31 4.61 5.16 -7.66
C ARG A 31 6.01 4.55 -7.65
N GLU A 32 7.02 5.24 -8.14
CA GLU A 32 8.41 4.75 -8.12
C GLU A 32 9.07 4.95 -6.75
N THR A 33 8.69 6.00 -6.03
CA THR A 33 9.35 6.41 -4.77
C THR A 33 8.60 6.02 -3.50
N TRP A 34 7.33 5.59 -3.59
CA TRP A 34 6.50 5.32 -2.42
C TRP A 34 7.09 4.28 -1.46
N PHE A 35 7.79 3.29 -1.99
CA PHE A 35 8.36 2.24 -1.15
C PHE A 35 9.56 2.73 -0.33
N ASP A 36 10.37 3.63 -0.89
CA ASP A 36 11.46 4.25 -0.16
C ASP A 36 10.90 5.12 0.98
N HIS A 37 9.80 5.84 0.74
CA HIS A 37 9.11 6.58 1.78
C HIS A 37 8.64 5.67 2.95
N ILE A 38 8.05 4.50 2.65
CA ILE A 38 7.68 3.55 3.72
C ILE A 38 8.92 3.06 4.49
N ARG A 39 10.02 2.77 3.80
CA ARG A 39 11.26 2.37 4.47
C ARG A 39 11.79 3.45 5.40
N ASP A 40 11.70 4.70 4.97
CA ASP A 40 12.12 5.86 5.81
C ASP A 40 11.24 6.00 7.06
N LEU A 41 9.92 5.83 6.94
CA LEU A 41 9.01 5.81 8.10
C LEU A 41 9.39 4.73 9.11
N TYR A 42 9.73 3.54 8.64
CA TYR A 42 10.20 2.46 9.51
C TYR A 42 11.56 2.74 10.10
N ALA A 43 12.50 3.31 9.35
CA ALA A 43 13.82 3.67 9.82
C ALA A 43 13.76 4.72 10.95
N VAL A 44 12.92 5.74 10.78
CA VAL A 44 12.68 6.76 11.82
C VAL A 44 12.10 6.12 13.08
N SER A 45 11.12 5.23 12.95
CA SER A 45 10.52 4.56 14.12
C SER A 45 11.50 3.65 14.87
N MET A 46 12.46 3.07 14.17
CA MET A 46 13.49 2.22 14.78
C MET A 46 14.61 3.03 15.44
N SER A 47 14.95 4.23 14.90
CA SER A 47 16.00 5.09 15.46
C SER A 47 15.61 5.71 16.79
N VAL A 48 14.31 5.88 17.04
CA VAL A 48 13.79 6.35 18.34
C VAL A 48 13.96 5.28 19.43
N SER A 49 14.03 4.00 19.05
CA SER A 49 14.10 2.87 19.99
C SER A 49 15.53 2.37 20.26
N HIS A 50 16.55 2.81 19.54
CA HIS A 50 17.94 2.38 19.72
C HIS A 50 18.95 3.51 19.64
N ASP A 51 19.84 3.53 20.63
CA ASP A 51 20.98 4.42 20.76
C ASP A 51 21.94 4.34 19.54
N THR A 52 22.41 5.48 19.15
CA THR A 52 23.09 5.90 17.92
C THR A 52 24.42 5.19 17.67
N SER A 53 24.47 4.04 16.97
CA SER A 53 25.79 3.56 16.51
C SER A 53 25.91 2.72 15.24
N GLN A 54 24.93 2.64 14.33
CA GLN A 54 25.14 1.88 13.06
C GLN A 54 24.37 2.46 11.86
N GLY A 55 24.99 3.38 11.13
CA GLY A 55 24.36 4.08 10.00
C GLY A 55 24.23 3.29 8.67
N LEU A 56 24.82 2.11 8.50
CA LEU A 56 24.77 1.34 7.25
C LEU A 56 23.86 0.09 7.31
N THR A 57 23.55 -0.43 8.49
CA THR A 57 22.65 -1.58 8.69
C THR A 57 21.17 -1.18 8.81
N GLN A 58 20.88 0.11 8.89
CA GLN A 58 19.54 0.65 9.12
C GLN A 58 18.61 0.46 7.90
N TYR A 59 19.15 0.50 6.67
CA TYR A 59 18.36 0.30 5.44
C TYR A 59 17.88 -1.14 5.27
N ASP A 60 18.68 -2.13 5.64
CA ASP A 60 18.28 -3.54 5.61
C ASP A 60 17.30 -3.89 6.75
N GLY A 61 17.44 -3.23 7.89
CA GLY A 61 16.56 -3.42 9.04
C GLY A 61 15.11 -3.02 8.76
N GLY A 62 14.89 -1.90 8.08
CA GLY A 62 13.55 -1.43 7.72
C GLY A 62 12.79 -2.41 6.81
N PHE A 63 13.45 -2.93 5.80
CA PHE A 63 12.83 -3.92 4.88
C PHE A 63 12.49 -5.23 5.59
N SER A 64 13.41 -5.75 6.40
CA SER A 64 13.17 -6.96 7.21
C SER A 64 11.98 -6.79 8.12
N LYS A 65 11.83 -5.63 8.76
CA LYS A 65 10.70 -5.33 9.65
C LYS A 65 9.37 -5.22 8.92
N ILE A 66 9.36 -4.63 7.74
CA ILE A 66 8.19 -4.60 6.86
C ILE A 66 7.75 -6.03 6.52
N ILE A 67 8.69 -6.92 6.16
CA ILE A 67 8.37 -8.33 5.87
C ILE A 67 7.82 -9.05 7.11
N GLU A 68 8.38 -8.82 8.29
CA GLU A 68 7.87 -9.39 9.55
C GLU A 68 6.43 -8.97 9.81
N ASP A 69 6.13 -7.69 9.64
CA ASP A 69 4.79 -7.13 9.87
C ASP A 69 3.76 -7.68 8.87
N ILE A 70 4.16 -7.84 7.60
CA ILE A 70 3.31 -8.51 6.58
C ILE A 70 3.08 -9.98 6.95
N ARG A 71 4.11 -10.68 7.39
CA ARG A 71 3.98 -12.09 7.83
C ARG A 71 3.09 -12.21 9.06
N PHE A 72 3.21 -11.29 9.99
CA PHE A 72 2.38 -11.25 11.20
C PHE A 72 0.91 -11.13 10.83
N ILE A 73 0.52 -10.14 10.02
CA ILE A 73 -0.88 -9.89 9.71
C ILE A 73 -1.54 -11.08 8.98
N PHE A 74 -0.84 -11.70 8.02
CA PHE A 74 -1.39 -12.86 7.31
C PHE A 74 -1.47 -14.14 8.16
N ARG A 75 -0.65 -14.25 9.21
CA ARG A 75 -0.74 -15.35 10.17
C ARG A 75 -1.82 -15.09 11.21
N PHE A 76 -1.95 -13.84 11.67
CA PHE A 76 -2.86 -13.47 12.75
C PHE A 76 -4.33 -13.51 12.32
N SER A 77 -4.62 -13.10 11.10
CA SER A 77 -6.00 -12.96 10.61
C SER A 77 -6.22 -13.49 9.21
N PRO A 78 -6.06 -14.80 8.95
CA PRO A 78 -6.21 -15.35 7.61
C PRO A 78 -7.63 -15.18 7.04
N TYR A 79 -8.65 -15.07 7.90
CA TYR A 79 -10.04 -14.90 7.46
C TYR A 79 -10.36 -13.47 7.03
N TRP A 80 -9.76 -12.46 7.65
CA TRP A 80 -10.05 -11.05 7.32
C TRP A 80 -9.53 -10.64 5.95
N PHE A 81 -8.54 -11.36 5.45
CA PHE A 81 -7.89 -11.10 4.17
C PHE A 81 -8.13 -12.23 3.16
N SER A 82 -9.25 -12.96 3.29
CA SER A 82 -9.59 -14.06 2.37
C SER A 82 -9.81 -13.60 0.92
N PHE A 83 -10.07 -12.30 0.69
CA PHE A 83 -10.17 -11.69 -0.63
C PHE A 83 -8.79 -11.43 -1.26
N LEU A 84 -7.71 -11.38 -0.46
CA LEU A 84 -6.35 -11.21 -0.96
C LEU A 84 -5.75 -12.55 -1.39
N ASN A 85 -5.21 -12.58 -2.61
CA ASN A 85 -4.37 -13.70 -3.02
C ASN A 85 -2.97 -13.55 -2.43
N VAL A 86 -2.75 -14.08 -1.22
CA VAL A 86 -1.50 -13.94 -0.46
C VAL A 86 -0.26 -14.38 -1.24
N PRO A 87 -0.23 -15.52 -1.96
CA PRO A 87 0.90 -15.89 -2.80
C PRO A 87 1.21 -14.85 -3.88
N ARG A 88 0.18 -14.33 -4.56
CA ARG A 88 0.34 -13.29 -5.58
C ARG A 88 0.87 -11.98 -4.96
N PHE A 89 0.34 -11.60 -3.80
CA PHE A 89 0.80 -10.44 -3.06
C PHE A 89 2.30 -10.55 -2.76
N TYR A 90 2.78 -11.67 -2.22
CA TYR A 90 4.21 -11.87 -1.94
C TYR A 90 5.06 -11.86 -3.21
N ASN A 91 4.62 -12.48 -4.30
CA ASN A 91 5.35 -12.45 -5.56
C ASN A 91 5.49 -11.02 -6.12
N ASN A 92 4.45 -10.20 -5.97
CA ASN A 92 4.52 -8.80 -6.38
C ASN A 92 5.41 -7.98 -5.43
N PHE A 93 5.28 -8.20 -4.13
CA PHE A 93 6.01 -7.45 -3.13
C PHE A 93 7.51 -7.73 -3.14
N MET A 94 7.94 -8.98 -3.35
CA MET A 94 9.36 -9.36 -3.34
C MET A 94 10.11 -8.97 -4.61
N ASP A 95 9.43 -8.79 -5.72
CA ASP A 95 10.04 -8.35 -6.99
C ASP A 95 10.00 -6.81 -7.06
N PRO A 96 11.16 -6.12 -7.12
CA PRO A 96 11.22 -4.65 -7.14
C PRO A 96 10.40 -4.01 -8.27
N TYR A 97 10.42 -4.61 -9.46
CA TYR A 97 9.69 -4.11 -10.61
C TYR A 97 8.17 -4.24 -10.45
N ARG A 98 7.70 -5.37 -9.93
CA ARG A 98 6.29 -5.60 -9.65
C ARG A 98 5.83 -4.77 -8.45
N ARG A 99 6.67 -4.65 -7.43
CA ARG A 99 6.39 -3.84 -6.25
C ARG A 99 6.11 -2.37 -6.61
N SER A 100 6.87 -1.76 -7.52
CA SER A 100 6.64 -0.38 -7.95
C SER A 100 5.27 -0.16 -8.60
N ARG A 101 4.60 -1.24 -9.03
CA ARG A 101 3.26 -1.21 -9.62
C ARG A 101 2.13 -1.52 -8.64
N MET A 102 2.45 -1.96 -7.43
CA MET A 102 1.44 -2.22 -6.40
C MET A 102 0.80 -0.91 -5.94
N GLN A 103 -0.41 -1.00 -5.43
CA GLN A 103 -1.07 0.14 -4.79
C GLN A 103 -0.44 0.40 -3.41
N PRO A 104 0.17 1.57 -3.21
CA PRO A 104 0.80 1.91 -1.93
C PRO A 104 -0.19 1.87 -0.77
N SER A 105 -1.43 2.31 -1.00
CA SER A 105 -2.49 2.34 0.01
C SER A 105 -2.79 0.97 0.59
N LEU A 106 -2.74 -0.10 -0.23
CA LEU A 106 -2.98 -1.47 0.25
C LEU A 106 -1.88 -1.92 1.22
N LEU A 107 -0.61 -1.75 0.83
CA LEU A 107 0.49 -2.15 1.70
C LEU A 107 0.51 -1.35 3.00
N LEU A 108 0.34 -0.03 2.92
CA LEU A 108 0.31 0.86 4.08
C LEU A 108 -0.84 0.51 5.04
N ALA A 109 -2.04 0.20 4.51
CA ALA A 109 -3.17 -0.22 5.32
C ALA A 109 -2.90 -1.56 6.04
N LEU A 110 -2.32 -2.56 5.34
CA LEU A 110 -1.93 -3.83 5.95
C LEU A 110 -0.89 -3.64 7.06
N LEU A 111 0.11 -2.79 6.83
CA LEU A 111 1.13 -2.47 7.83
C LEU A 111 0.57 -1.70 9.02
N ALA A 112 -0.36 -0.77 8.80
CA ALA A 112 -1.04 -0.03 9.86
C ALA A 112 -1.81 -0.99 10.80
N VAL A 113 -2.60 -1.90 10.23
CA VAL A 113 -3.34 -2.90 11.00
C VAL A 113 -2.37 -3.85 11.73
N SER A 114 -1.32 -4.30 11.06
CA SER A 114 -0.30 -5.16 11.67
C SER A 114 0.33 -4.49 12.90
N ARG A 115 0.77 -3.25 12.76
CA ARG A 115 1.37 -2.48 13.87
C ARG A 115 0.39 -2.20 15.00
N PHE A 116 -0.85 -1.89 14.65
CA PHE A 116 -1.89 -1.67 15.66
C PHE A 116 -2.13 -2.94 16.50
N LEU A 117 -2.27 -4.11 15.87
CA LEU A 117 -2.46 -5.38 16.57
C LEU A 117 -1.24 -5.78 17.41
N GLN A 118 -0.03 -5.56 16.89
CA GLN A 118 1.20 -5.82 17.65
C GLN A 118 1.37 -4.87 18.83
N SER A 119 0.84 -3.66 18.77
CA SER A 119 0.98 -2.67 19.85
C SER A 119 0.40 -3.14 21.16
N ALA A 120 -0.60 -4.03 21.12
CA ALA A 120 -1.19 -4.60 22.34
C ALA A 120 -0.26 -5.57 23.08
N GLN A 121 0.82 -6.04 22.43
CA GLN A 121 1.78 -7.01 22.94
C GLN A 121 3.14 -6.38 23.27
N GLN A 122 3.32 -5.09 23.04
CA GLN A 122 4.60 -4.38 23.23
C GLN A 122 4.65 -3.64 24.56
N GLU A 123 5.88 -3.47 25.10
CA GLU A 123 6.13 -2.72 26.33
C GLU A 123 5.83 -1.21 26.19
N SER A 124 5.96 -0.65 24.97
CA SER A 124 5.62 0.74 24.62
C SER A 124 4.43 0.80 23.66
N PRO A 125 3.19 0.57 24.09
CA PRO A 125 2.02 0.56 23.21
C PRO A 125 1.77 1.88 22.49
N ALA A 126 2.15 3.00 23.12
CA ALA A 126 1.91 4.34 22.56
C ALA A 126 2.75 4.62 21.31
N GLU A 127 4.03 4.25 21.30
CA GLU A 127 4.92 4.43 20.15
C GLU A 127 4.50 3.55 18.97
N ALA A 128 4.19 2.29 19.24
CA ALA A 128 3.73 1.36 18.23
C ALA A 128 2.40 1.81 17.60
N ARG A 129 1.48 2.38 18.39
CA ARG A 129 0.24 3.00 17.89
C ARG A 129 0.51 4.26 17.10
N GLY A 130 1.50 5.06 17.48
CA GLY A 130 1.91 6.24 16.73
C GLY A 130 2.28 5.91 15.30
N LEU A 131 3.14 4.89 15.10
CA LEU A 131 3.49 4.42 13.76
C LEU A 131 2.28 3.86 13.00
N ALA A 132 1.42 3.10 13.68
CA ALA A 132 0.21 2.55 13.05
C ALA A 132 -0.72 3.65 12.53
N LEU A 133 -0.91 4.73 13.30
CA LEU A 133 -1.72 5.88 12.90
C LEU A 133 -1.09 6.63 11.72
N LEU A 134 0.22 6.83 11.75
CA LEU A 134 0.95 7.46 10.65
C LEU A 134 0.80 6.65 9.35
N LEU A 135 1.01 5.35 9.40
CA LEU A 135 0.83 4.46 8.24
C LEU A 135 -0.61 4.47 7.71
N ARG A 136 -1.61 4.57 8.59
CA ARG A 136 -3.03 4.69 8.23
C ARG A 136 -3.29 6.01 7.47
N ASP A 137 -2.78 7.11 7.99
CA ASP A 137 -2.99 8.44 7.41
C ASP A 137 -2.31 8.55 6.04
N GLU A 138 -1.12 7.98 5.88
CA GLU A 138 -0.44 7.82 4.59
C GLU A 138 -1.24 6.93 3.63
N ALA A 139 -1.77 5.80 4.11
CA ALA A 139 -2.61 4.91 3.30
C ALA A 139 -3.85 5.65 2.75
N GLN A 140 -4.47 6.48 3.58
CA GLN A 140 -5.61 7.30 3.19
C GLN A 140 -5.20 8.32 2.12
N GLY A 141 -4.08 9.01 2.28
CA GLY A 141 -3.59 9.98 1.31
C GLY A 141 -3.36 9.36 -0.07
N TYR A 142 -2.71 8.18 -0.13
CA TYR A 142 -2.52 7.45 -1.39
C TYR A 142 -3.82 6.94 -2.00
N LEU A 143 -4.77 6.50 -1.17
CA LEU A 143 -6.10 6.07 -1.62
C LEU A 143 -6.84 7.24 -2.27
N GLU A 144 -6.90 8.39 -1.61
CA GLU A 144 -7.55 9.60 -2.10
C GLU A 144 -6.90 10.12 -3.40
N ALA A 145 -5.57 10.15 -3.46
CA ALA A 145 -4.83 10.52 -4.66
C ALA A 145 -5.14 9.60 -5.84
N SER A 146 -5.21 8.27 -5.61
CA SER A 146 -5.54 7.29 -6.64
C SER A 146 -6.99 7.44 -7.13
N LEU A 147 -7.92 7.74 -6.24
CA LEU A 147 -9.32 8.02 -6.60
C LEU A 147 -9.46 9.31 -7.42
N HIS A 148 -8.77 10.38 -7.03
CA HIS A 148 -8.78 11.65 -7.78
C HIS A 148 -8.20 11.49 -9.19
N ALA A 149 -7.14 10.69 -9.31
CA ALA A 149 -6.51 10.37 -10.59
C ALA A 149 -7.27 9.32 -11.41
N ARG A 150 -8.41 8.83 -10.91
CA ARG A 150 -9.20 7.74 -11.52
C ARG A 150 -8.38 6.46 -11.79
N ALA A 151 -7.28 6.27 -11.08
CA ALA A 151 -6.45 5.08 -11.15
C ALA A 151 -7.08 3.95 -10.31
N ILE A 152 -8.26 3.48 -10.74
CA ILE A 152 -9.05 2.48 -10.01
C ILE A 152 -8.65 1.09 -10.51
N ASP A 153 -8.11 0.28 -9.62
CA ASP A 153 -7.82 -1.13 -9.84
C ASP A 153 -8.33 -2.00 -8.69
N VAL A 154 -8.12 -3.32 -8.81
CA VAL A 154 -8.58 -4.28 -7.78
C VAL A 154 -7.87 -4.04 -6.45
N GLU A 155 -6.57 -3.72 -6.47
CA GLU A 155 -5.79 -3.48 -5.25
C GLU A 155 -6.28 -2.22 -4.51
N LEU A 156 -6.81 -1.22 -5.22
CA LEU A 156 -7.43 -0.05 -4.61
C LEU A 156 -8.73 -0.40 -3.87
N ALA A 157 -9.55 -1.28 -4.45
CA ALA A 157 -10.75 -1.79 -3.78
C ALA A 157 -10.40 -2.60 -2.54
N GLU A 158 -9.35 -3.43 -2.62
CA GLU A 158 -8.80 -4.17 -1.48
C GLU A 158 -8.29 -3.23 -0.37
N ALA A 159 -7.59 -2.15 -0.75
CA ALA A 159 -7.12 -1.13 0.19
C ALA A 159 -8.27 -0.43 0.92
N ALA A 160 -9.33 -0.08 0.19
CA ALA A 160 -10.52 0.55 0.77
C ALA A 160 -11.24 -0.38 1.77
N TRP A 161 -11.16 -1.70 1.58
CA TRP A 161 -11.74 -2.68 2.50
C TRP A 161 -10.93 -2.82 3.80
N VAL A 162 -9.61 -2.71 3.75
CA VAL A 162 -8.71 -2.86 4.91
C VAL A 162 -8.76 -1.65 5.84
N ARG A 163 -9.19 -0.51 5.34
CA ARG A 163 -9.31 0.74 6.10
C ARG A 163 -10.35 0.65 7.24
#